data_4ccef5c72c787413a6f55b94209ef09c
#
_entry.id   4ccef5c72c787413a6f55b94209ef09c
#
_cell.length_a   1.000
_cell.length_b   1.000
_cell.length_c   1.000
_cell.angle_alpha   90.00
_cell.angle_beta   90.00
_cell.angle_gamma   90.00
#
_symmetry.space_group_name_H-M   'P 1'
#
loop_
_entity.id
_entity.type
_entity.pdbx_description
1 polymer ?
#
loop_
_entity_poly.entity_id
_entity_poly.type
_entity_poly.pdbx_seq_one_letter_code
_entity_poly.pdbx_strand_id
1 'polypeptide(L)'
;TKRKIKQKDDLYDVTLIFNNKIYHLSGFLDSGNHANYLGYPLIFIKKSKIDTYQQLDTLIIDGLKKRKIDIILVDQVLVNKQSLRNVYIGVLDELDYDCLLNKELMGGIIWCGKWLDSF
;
A
#
# COMPACT_ATOMS: atom_id res chain seq x y z
N THR A 1 -22.55 -8.58 8.11
CA THR A 1 -23.26 -8.65 6.84
C THR A 1 -23.18 -7.35 6.09
N LYS A 2 -23.74 -6.30 6.66
CA LYS A 2 -23.64 -4.97 6.05
C LYS A 2 -22.20 -4.49 5.93
N ARG A 3 -21.37 -4.85 6.90
CA ARG A 3 -19.96 -4.50 6.87
C ARG A 3 -19.22 -5.15 5.72
N LYS A 4 -19.59 -6.40 5.40
CA LYS A 4 -18.95 -7.11 4.29
C LYS A 4 -19.19 -6.41 2.97
N ILE A 5 -20.40 -5.87 2.80
CA ILE A 5 -20.75 -5.15 1.58
C ILE A 5 -19.90 -3.88 1.47
N LYS A 6 -19.77 -3.13 2.56
CA LYS A 6 -18.95 -1.92 2.60
C LYS A 6 -17.49 -2.23 2.34
N GLN A 7 -16.99 -3.34 2.91
CA GLN A 7 -15.61 -3.73 2.72
C GLN A 7 -15.30 -4.06 1.27
N LYS A 8 -16.25 -4.62 0.55
CA LYS A 8 -16.07 -4.90 -0.88
C LYS A 8 -15.87 -3.62 -1.67
N ASP A 9 -16.63 -2.59 -1.31
CA ASP A 9 -16.52 -1.30 -2.00
C ASP A 9 -15.19 -0.62 -1.77
N ASP A 10 -14.52 -0.96 -0.66
CA ASP A 10 -13.24 -0.37 -0.30
C ASP A 10 -12.04 -1.23 -0.73
N LEU A 11 -12.29 -2.34 -1.41
CA LEU A 11 -11.23 -3.21 -1.89
C LEU A 11 -10.89 -2.94 -3.34
N TYR A 12 -9.61 -2.90 -3.63
CA TYR A 12 -9.07 -2.60 -4.95
C TYR A 12 -8.11 -3.69 -5.37
N ASP A 13 -8.04 -3.95 -6.67
CA ASP A 13 -7.02 -4.84 -7.22
C ASP A 13 -5.69 -4.11 -7.25
N VAL A 14 -4.70 -4.67 -6.59
CA VAL A 14 -3.37 -4.09 -6.52
C VAL A 14 -2.37 -5.04 -7.16
N THR A 15 -1.59 -4.53 -8.09
CA THR A 15 -0.48 -5.26 -8.67
C THR A 15 0.80 -4.58 -8.27
N LEU A 16 1.71 -5.33 -7.70
CA LEU A 16 2.98 -4.84 -7.22
C LEU A 16 4.08 -5.42 -8.09
N ILE A 17 4.93 -4.56 -8.63
CA ILE A 17 6.08 -5.00 -9.43
C ILE A 17 7.35 -4.63 -8.68
N PHE A 18 8.10 -5.64 -8.28
CA PHE A 18 9.21 -5.47 -7.39
C PHE A 18 10.17 -6.66 -7.53
N ASN A 19 11.47 -6.40 -7.64
CA ASN A 19 12.49 -7.44 -7.79
C ASN A 19 12.23 -8.38 -8.96
N ASN A 20 11.79 -7.85 -10.10
CA ASN A 20 11.47 -8.63 -11.29
C ASN A 20 10.34 -9.65 -11.07
N LYS A 21 9.52 -9.42 -10.06
CA LYS A 21 8.36 -10.26 -9.77
C LYS A 21 7.10 -9.42 -9.76
N ILE A 22 5.99 -10.11 -10.03
CA ILE A 22 4.67 -9.49 -10.04
C ILE A 22 3.83 -10.13 -8.97
N TYR A 23 3.25 -9.31 -8.09
CA TYR A 23 2.39 -9.78 -7.01
C TYR A 23 1.00 -9.21 -7.20
N HIS A 24 -0.01 -10.06 -7.04
CA HIS A 24 -1.41 -9.63 -7.10
C HIS A 24 -1.99 -9.67 -5.71
N LEU A 25 -2.50 -8.54 -5.26
CA LEU A 25 -2.98 -8.36 -3.90
C LEU A 25 -4.34 -7.69 -3.89
N SER A 26 -5.07 -7.85 -2.80
CA SER A 26 -6.26 -7.06 -2.53
C SER A 26 -5.88 -5.94 -1.59
N GLY A 27 -6.10 -4.71 -1.99
CA GLY A 27 -5.80 -3.54 -1.19
C GLY A 27 -7.05 -2.95 -0.59
N PHE A 28 -7.03 -2.70 0.71
CA PHE A 28 -8.10 -2.02 1.40
C PHE A 28 -7.77 -0.53 1.50
N LEU A 29 -8.70 0.32 1.06
CA LEU A 29 -8.52 1.76 1.20
C LEU A 29 -8.88 2.18 2.62
N ASP A 30 -7.87 2.44 3.41
CA ASP A 30 -8.03 2.85 4.80
C ASP A 30 -7.95 4.37 4.88
N SER A 31 -9.10 5.00 5.08
CA SER A 31 -9.16 6.46 5.18
C SER A 31 -8.43 6.99 6.41
N GLY A 32 -8.16 6.13 7.38
CA GLY A 32 -7.39 6.49 8.57
C GLY A 32 -5.88 6.35 8.39
N ASN A 33 -5.43 5.84 7.24
CA ASN A 33 -4.01 5.69 7.00
C ASN A 33 -3.42 7.01 6.52
N HIS A 34 -2.79 7.73 7.43
CA HIS A 34 -2.08 8.98 7.16
C HIS A 34 -0.58 8.83 7.30
N ALA A 35 -0.10 7.59 7.27
CA ALA A 35 1.32 7.32 7.44
C ALA A 35 2.12 7.88 6.28
N ASN A 36 3.32 8.35 6.58
CA ASN A 36 4.23 8.80 5.54
C ASN A 36 5.66 8.43 5.91
N TYR A 37 6.51 8.43 4.90
CA TYR A 37 7.93 8.20 5.07
C TYR A 37 8.65 9.28 4.24
N LEU A 38 9.48 10.07 4.88
CA LEU A 38 10.18 11.20 4.25
C LEU A 38 9.20 12.15 3.53
N GLY A 39 8.00 12.30 4.07
CA GLY A 39 6.98 13.16 3.49
C GLY A 39 6.14 12.53 2.38
N TYR A 40 6.42 11.29 2.01
CA TYR A 40 5.65 10.57 0.99
C TYR A 40 4.62 9.66 1.64
N PRO A 41 3.39 9.62 1.12
CA PRO A 41 2.37 8.72 1.66
C PRO A 41 2.83 7.26 1.60
N LEU A 42 2.53 6.51 2.63
CA LEU A 42 3.02 5.15 2.79
C LEU A 42 1.89 4.14 2.65
N ILE A 43 2.09 3.14 1.79
CA ILE A 43 1.21 1.98 1.65
C ILE A 43 1.80 0.85 2.48
N PHE A 44 0.95 0.06 3.13
CA PHE A 44 1.41 -1.09 3.92
C PHE A 44 1.09 -2.40 3.23
N ILE A 45 2.00 -3.35 3.33
CA ILE A 45 1.83 -4.69 2.77
C ILE A 45 2.14 -5.72 3.85
N LYS A 46 1.36 -6.78 3.86
CA LYS A 46 1.56 -7.91 4.75
C LYS A 46 2.80 -8.69 4.31
N LYS A 47 3.70 -8.92 5.24
CA LYS A 47 4.99 -9.56 4.95
C LYS A 47 4.85 -10.92 4.26
N SER A 48 3.85 -11.70 4.64
CA SER A 48 3.64 -13.02 4.08
C SER A 48 3.24 -13.00 2.60
N LYS A 49 2.89 -11.85 2.07
CA LYS A 49 2.42 -11.72 0.68
C LYS A 49 3.52 -11.45 -0.31
N ILE A 50 4.72 -11.17 0.14
CA ILE A 50 5.87 -10.94 -0.72
C ILE A 50 7.02 -11.85 -0.31
N ASP A 51 7.92 -12.09 -1.26
CA ASP A 51 9.09 -12.91 -1.01
C ASP A 51 10.18 -12.08 -0.31
N THR A 52 11.36 -12.63 -0.22
CA THR A 52 12.51 -11.97 0.37
C THR A 52 12.73 -10.59 -0.26
N TYR A 53 13.03 -9.64 0.57
CA TYR A 53 13.30 -8.27 0.16
C TYR A 53 14.45 -7.69 0.97
N GLN A 54 15.01 -6.61 0.46
CA GLN A 54 16.01 -5.84 1.19
C GLN A 54 15.40 -4.51 1.58
N GLN A 55 15.32 -4.25 2.88
CA GLN A 55 14.74 -3.01 3.35
C GLN A 55 15.71 -1.85 3.17
N LEU A 56 15.17 -0.68 2.85
CA LEU A 56 15.91 0.57 2.86
C LEU A 56 16.10 1.10 4.27
N ASP A 57 15.09 0.86 5.11
CA ASP A 57 15.05 1.42 6.44
C ASP A 57 14.14 0.57 7.30
N THR A 58 14.23 0.75 8.60
CA THR A 58 13.35 0.10 9.55
C THR A 58 12.86 1.14 10.54
N LEU A 59 11.54 1.20 10.68
CA LEU A 59 10.89 2.10 11.64
C LEU A 59 10.33 1.29 12.78
N ILE A 60 10.35 1.87 13.96
CA ILE A 60 9.71 1.27 15.12
C ILE A 60 8.62 2.23 15.58
N ILE A 61 7.38 1.74 15.58
CA ILE A 61 6.25 2.53 16.05
C ILE A 61 5.96 2.14 17.48
N ASP A 62 5.99 3.12 18.36
CA ASP A 62 5.61 2.94 19.76
C ASP A 62 4.12 3.17 19.90
N GLY A 63 3.47 2.27 20.58
CA GLY A 63 2.06 2.35 20.88
C GLY A 63 1.80 1.39 22.01
N LEU A 64 0.66 0.71 22.01
CA LEU A 64 0.38 -0.35 22.97
C LEU A 64 1.36 -1.50 22.83
N LYS A 65 1.82 -1.72 21.62
CA LYS A 65 2.89 -2.65 21.28
C LYS A 65 3.88 -1.95 20.38
N LYS A 66 5.14 -2.26 20.52
CA LYS A 66 6.14 -1.83 19.56
C LYS A 66 5.97 -2.64 18.28
N ARG A 67 5.90 -1.97 17.16
CA ARG A 67 5.78 -2.61 15.86
C ARG A 67 6.95 -2.20 14.98
N LYS A 68 7.53 -3.19 14.33
CA LYS A 68 8.62 -2.96 13.41
C LYS A 68 8.05 -2.89 11.99
N ILE A 69 8.43 -1.85 11.27
CA ILE A 69 8.02 -1.67 9.88
C ILE A 69 9.27 -1.60 9.03
N ASP A 70 9.40 -2.52 8.10
CA ASP A 70 10.48 -2.46 7.11
C ASP A 70 10.02 -1.60 5.96
N ILE A 71 10.85 -0.65 5.55
CA ILE A 71 10.56 0.24 4.44
C ILE A 71 11.27 -0.27 3.20
N ILE A 72 10.54 -0.43 2.12
CA ILE A 72 11.10 -0.82 0.83
C ILE A 72 10.65 0.18 -0.24
N LEU A 73 11.41 0.26 -1.32
CA LEU A 73 11.03 1.05 -2.48
C LEU A 73 10.64 0.10 -3.60
N VAL A 74 9.43 0.24 -4.06
CA VAL A 74 8.84 -0.63 -5.08
C VAL A 74 8.83 0.09 -6.41
N ASP A 75 9.20 -0.63 -7.48
CA ASP A 75 9.31 -0.06 -8.81
C ASP A 75 7.99 0.48 -9.33
N GLN A 76 6.92 -0.29 -9.13
CA GLN A 76 5.62 0.09 -9.66
C GLN A 76 4.49 -0.56 -8.86
N VAL A 77 3.45 0.22 -8.64
CA VAL A 77 2.21 -0.25 -8.03
C VAL A 77 1.07 0.14 -8.95
N LEU A 78 0.24 -0.83 -9.33
CA LEU A 78 -0.96 -0.56 -10.09
C LEU A 78 -2.18 -0.77 -9.20
N VAL A 79 -3.05 0.22 -9.15
CA VAL A 79 -4.32 0.12 -8.43
C VAL A 79 -5.43 0.27 -9.46
N ASN A 80 -6.19 -0.79 -9.66
CA ASN A 80 -7.22 -0.83 -10.70
C ASN A 80 -6.66 -0.38 -12.06
N LYS A 81 -5.43 -0.83 -12.37
CA LYS A 81 -4.73 -0.53 -13.62
C LYS A 81 -4.19 0.89 -13.76
N GLN A 82 -4.32 1.70 -12.72
CA GLN A 82 -3.65 3.00 -12.67
C GLN A 82 -2.28 2.82 -12.04
N SER A 83 -1.27 3.43 -12.61
CA SER A 83 0.12 3.15 -12.26
C SER A 83 0.73 4.24 -11.38
N LEU A 84 1.42 3.79 -10.34
CA LEU A 84 2.28 4.64 -9.51
C LEU A 84 3.69 4.07 -9.58
N ARG A 85 4.69 4.94 -9.66
CA ARG A 85 6.08 4.50 -9.73
C ARG A 85 6.87 4.95 -8.51
N ASN A 86 7.86 4.14 -8.15
CA ASN A 86 8.79 4.45 -7.06
C ASN A 86 8.05 4.78 -5.77
N VAL A 87 7.28 3.80 -5.31
CA VAL A 87 6.42 3.96 -4.14
C VAL A 87 7.10 3.36 -2.92
N TYR A 88 7.12 4.10 -1.82
CA TYR A 88 7.58 3.57 -0.54
C TYR A 88 6.49 2.69 0.05
N ILE A 89 6.90 1.53 0.50
CA ILE A 89 5.99 0.54 1.08
C ILE A 89 6.49 0.18 2.47
N GLY A 90 5.58 0.13 3.42
CA GLY A 90 5.87 -0.39 4.75
C GLY A 90 5.45 -1.84 4.84
N VAL A 91 6.36 -2.72 5.21
CA VAL A 91 6.07 -4.14 5.34
C VAL A 91 5.83 -4.46 6.80
N LEU A 92 4.67 -5.02 7.08
CA LEU A 92 4.23 -5.39 8.44
C LEU A 92 4.04 -6.90 8.54
N ASP A 93 4.45 -7.47 9.68
CA ASP A 93 4.24 -8.89 9.95
C ASP A 93 2.77 -9.24 10.03
N GLU A 94 2.00 -8.41 10.71
CA GLU A 94 0.58 -8.65 10.93
C GLU A 94 -0.24 -7.53 10.33
N LEU A 95 -1.19 -7.88 9.51
CA LEU A 95 -2.08 -6.95 8.85
C LEU A 95 -3.36 -7.71 8.51
N ASP A 96 -4.51 -7.09 8.68
CA ASP A 96 -5.80 -7.73 8.43
C ASP A 96 -6.07 -7.93 6.94
N TYR A 97 -5.41 -7.16 6.10
CA TYR A 97 -5.56 -7.21 4.65
C TYR A 97 -4.21 -7.48 4.00
N ASP A 98 -4.21 -7.86 2.74
CA ASP A 98 -2.96 -8.04 2.00
C ASP A 98 -2.18 -6.74 1.93
N CYS A 99 -2.91 -5.65 1.77
CA CYS A 99 -2.36 -4.33 1.53
C CYS A 99 -3.30 -3.26 2.08
N LEU A 100 -2.75 -2.24 2.73
CA LEU A 100 -3.51 -1.05 3.13
C LEU A 100 -3.08 0.12 2.26
N LEU A 101 -4.02 0.64 1.51
CA LEU A 101 -3.79 1.78 0.64
C LEU A 101 -3.87 3.07 1.44
N ASN A 102 -3.20 4.09 0.95
CA ASN A 102 -3.18 5.41 1.56
C ASN A 102 -4.03 6.36 0.72
N LYS A 103 -5.02 6.97 1.36
CA LYS A 103 -5.96 7.85 0.69
C LYS A 103 -5.26 9.01 -0.01
N GLU A 104 -4.24 9.57 0.59
CA GLU A 104 -3.52 10.69 0.01
C GLU A 104 -2.83 10.30 -1.30
N LEU A 105 -2.21 9.12 -1.30
CA LEU A 105 -1.54 8.61 -2.49
C LEU A 105 -2.56 8.20 -3.55
N MET A 106 -3.68 7.66 -3.13
CA MET A 106 -4.70 7.15 -4.03
C MET A 106 -5.66 8.24 -4.52
N GLY A 107 -5.59 9.43 -3.96
CA GLY A 107 -6.52 10.50 -4.28
C GLY A 107 -6.61 10.78 -5.77
N GLY A 108 -5.47 10.93 -6.43
CA GLY A 108 -5.43 11.19 -7.87
C GLY A 108 -5.98 10.05 -8.69
N ILE A 109 -5.73 8.82 -8.28
CA ILE A 109 -6.19 7.63 -8.99
C ILE A 109 -7.72 7.47 -8.86
N ILE A 110 -8.23 7.65 -7.66
CA ILE A 110 -9.63 7.39 -7.33
C ILE A 110 -10.54 8.51 -7.79
N TRP A 111 -10.12 9.74 -7.56
CA TRP A 111 -10.97 10.91 -7.81
C TRP A 111 -10.83 11.48 -9.20
N CYS A 112 -9.62 11.41 -9.76
CA CYS A 112 -9.30 12.02 -11.02
C CYS A 112 -8.38 11.14 -11.84
N GLY A 113 -8.91 10.04 -12.34
CA GLY A 113 -8.16 9.22 -13.28
C GLY A 113 -7.60 10.05 -14.42
N LYS A 114 -8.37 11.04 -14.87
CA LYS A 114 -7.92 11.99 -15.88
C LYS A 114 -6.72 12.81 -15.45
N TRP A 115 -6.67 13.12 -14.18
CA TRP A 115 -5.59 13.94 -13.64
C TRP A 115 -4.25 13.24 -13.81
N LEU A 116 -4.22 11.94 -13.62
CA LEU A 116 -3.02 11.15 -13.84
C LEU A 116 -2.73 10.98 -15.31
N ASP A 117 -3.76 10.81 -16.11
CA ASP A 117 -3.60 10.63 -17.55
C ASP A 117 -3.08 11.87 -18.25
N SER A 118 -3.26 13.03 -17.65
CA SER A 118 -2.78 14.28 -18.24
C SER A 118 -1.29 14.53 -18.02
N PHE A 119 -0.65 13.70 -17.24
CA PHE A 119 0.78 13.73 -17.05
C PHE A 119 1.45 12.68 -17.95
#